data_2637bce86c71591585b6338da24c3985
#
_entry.id   2637bce86c71591585b6338da24c3985
#
_cell.length_a   1.000
_cell.length_b   1.000
_cell.length_c   1.000
_cell.angle_alpha   90.00
_cell.angle_beta   90.00
_cell.angle_gamma   90.00
#
_symmetry.space_group_name_H-M   'P 1'
#
loop_
_entity.id
_entity.type
_entity.pdbx_description
1 polymer ?
#
loop_
_entity_poly.entity_id
_entity_poly.type
_entity_poly.pdbx_seq_one_letter_code
_entity_poly.pdbx_strand_id
1 'polypeptide(L)'
;MLALIRKKPGAIAILVGMLGIFLSYSQDIFYTKRIIPTFILAPFGLIALIFSEAYLLAKRYSLAFNAVEDMSESLKKINSSYRLFVPKELLKILNKHDILDIKLGDIAEEEMSLLYNEIRTFSDFSEKITGKENFEFINSFLGKVGPAIRERDGFIDKYFGEAFLALFPPEPEKALESAIEIQRILREFNRERIANGKDPIRSGSGIHTGPILLGTIGETERMESTVISSSVNVASKIVQLSRTYESSLLITDSTLFRLTNSSEYFYRVVDRIQIRDQRSIYTVLEVLNGLPENLIDSYMKTREEFEHGILLFREKHFEEACLIFNRILEKNRVDQAARVYLEKSVHNCRFGVPENWQGITLLED
;
A
#
# COMPACT_ATOMS: atom_id res chain seq x y z
N MET A 1 -35.97 -36.95 32.10
CA MET A 1 -36.70 -37.31 30.88
C MET A 1 -36.66 -36.17 29.82
N LEU A 2 -37.06 -34.97 30.10
CA LEU A 2 -36.99 -33.80 29.16
C LEU A 2 -35.58 -33.48 28.59
N ALA A 3 -34.49 -33.71 29.36
CA ALA A 3 -33.11 -33.50 28.90
C ALA A 3 -32.64 -34.57 27.90
N LEU A 4 -33.16 -35.76 27.96
CA LEU A 4 -32.91 -36.83 26.97
C LEU A 4 -33.63 -36.56 25.66
N ILE A 5 -34.90 -36.09 25.73
CA ILE A 5 -35.71 -35.71 24.56
C ILE A 5 -35.05 -34.53 23.81
N ARG A 6 -34.40 -33.62 24.53
CA ARG A 6 -33.65 -32.46 23.96
C ARG A 6 -32.20 -32.78 23.57
N LYS A 7 -31.79 -34.04 23.55
CA LYS A 7 -30.41 -34.49 23.18
C LYS A 7 -29.29 -33.67 23.84
N LYS A 8 -29.50 -33.22 25.09
CA LYS A 8 -28.45 -32.48 25.80
C LYS A 8 -27.23 -33.37 26.06
N PRO A 9 -26.04 -32.94 25.70
CA PRO A 9 -24.81 -33.72 25.92
C PRO A 9 -24.66 -34.03 27.41
N GLY A 10 -24.50 -35.33 27.76
CA GLY A 10 -24.34 -35.83 29.11
C GLY A 10 -25.60 -36.25 29.84
N ALA A 11 -26.78 -36.06 29.26
CA ALA A 11 -28.03 -36.52 29.87
C ALA A 11 -28.04 -38.04 30.13
N ILE A 12 -27.45 -38.81 29.26
CA ILE A 12 -27.30 -40.27 29.39
C ILE A 12 -26.39 -40.60 30.58
N ALA A 13 -25.28 -39.92 30.76
CA ALA A 13 -24.32 -40.20 31.85
C ALA A 13 -24.97 -39.96 33.22
N ILE A 14 -25.72 -38.87 33.39
CA ILE A 14 -26.47 -38.57 34.62
C ILE A 14 -27.52 -39.67 34.87
N LEU A 15 -28.23 -40.09 33.83
CA LEU A 15 -29.27 -41.12 33.95
C LEU A 15 -28.71 -42.47 34.35
N VAL A 16 -27.56 -42.86 33.80
CA VAL A 16 -26.83 -44.09 34.17
C VAL A 16 -26.36 -44.01 35.64
N GLY A 17 -25.80 -42.88 36.08
CA GLY A 17 -25.41 -42.69 37.47
C GLY A 17 -26.57 -42.77 38.46
N MET A 18 -27.69 -42.09 38.14
CA MET A 18 -28.91 -42.14 38.94
C MET A 18 -29.54 -43.51 38.99
N LEU A 19 -29.53 -44.26 37.86
CA LEU A 19 -30.06 -45.60 37.81
C LEU A 19 -29.17 -46.56 38.64
N GLY A 20 -27.84 -46.40 38.59
CA GLY A 20 -26.88 -47.13 39.40
C GLY A 20 -27.12 -46.99 40.91
N ILE A 21 -27.29 -45.76 41.38
CA ILE A 21 -27.64 -45.49 42.78
C ILE A 21 -28.99 -46.07 43.14
N PHE A 22 -30.02 -45.87 42.33
CA PHE A 22 -31.36 -46.37 42.59
C PHE A 22 -31.36 -47.92 42.75
N LEU A 23 -30.68 -48.62 41.85
CA LEU A 23 -30.57 -50.07 41.89
C LEU A 23 -29.81 -50.58 43.12
N SER A 24 -28.69 -49.89 43.48
CA SER A 24 -27.87 -50.24 44.66
C SER A 24 -28.69 -50.09 45.97
N TYR A 25 -29.37 -48.96 46.12
CA TYR A 25 -30.19 -48.75 47.31
C TYR A 25 -31.38 -49.69 47.37
N SER A 26 -32.02 -49.98 46.26
CA SER A 26 -33.13 -50.96 46.22
C SER A 26 -32.69 -52.34 46.68
N GLN A 27 -31.54 -52.75 46.21
CA GLN A 27 -30.99 -54.04 46.61
C GLN A 27 -30.54 -54.09 48.08
N ASP A 28 -29.98 -53.03 48.65
CA ASP A 28 -29.63 -52.94 50.07
C ASP A 28 -30.85 -53.03 50.99
N ILE A 29 -32.04 -52.52 50.56
CA ILE A 29 -33.31 -52.69 51.25
C ILE A 29 -33.71 -54.16 51.30
N PHE A 30 -33.60 -54.92 50.18
CA PHE A 30 -33.88 -56.36 50.15
C PHE A 30 -32.90 -57.17 50.99
N TYR A 31 -31.61 -56.81 51.01
CA TYR A 31 -30.59 -57.39 51.88
C TYR A 31 -30.91 -57.16 53.36
N THR A 32 -31.25 -55.94 53.77
CA THR A 32 -31.60 -55.64 55.18
C THR A 32 -32.83 -56.36 55.65
N LYS A 33 -33.82 -56.63 54.77
CA LYS A 33 -35.00 -57.43 55.04
C LYS A 33 -34.77 -58.93 54.97
N ARG A 34 -33.51 -59.38 54.79
CA ARG A 34 -33.08 -60.80 54.65
C ARG A 34 -33.84 -61.58 53.54
N ILE A 35 -34.28 -60.90 52.49
CA ILE A 35 -34.93 -61.50 51.33
C ILE A 35 -33.90 -62.06 50.36
N ILE A 36 -32.74 -61.40 50.21
CA ILE A 36 -31.66 -61.81 49.30
C ILE A 36 -30.36 -61.85 50.08
N PRO A 37 -29.59 -62.97 50.02
CA PRO A 37 -28.31 -63.09 50.69
C PRO A 37 -27.18 -62.45 49.84
N THR A 38 -26.96 -61.11 49.97
CA THR A 38 -25.92 -60.39 49.25
C THR A 38 -25.11 -59.49 50.21
N PHE A 39 -24.43 -58.49 49.72
CA PHE A 39 -23.67 -57.51 50.49
C PHE A 39 -24.16 -56.07 50.17
N ILE A 40 -23.73 -55.08 50.94
CA ILE A 40 -24.13 -53.69 50.78
C ILE A 40 -23.55 -53.12 49.47
N LEU A 41 -24.42 -52.67 48.54
CA LEU A 41 -24.03 -52.14 47.22
C LEU A 41 -24.10 -50.59 47.13
N ALA A 42 -24.72 -49.91 48.10
CA ALA A 42 -24.87 -48.45 48.08
C ALA A 42 -23.55 -47.69 47.85
N PRO A 43 -22.39 -48.07 48.45
CA PRO A 43 -21.13 -47.39 48.17
C PRO A 43 -20.70 -47.44 46.70
N PHE A 44 -20.94 -48.58 46.03
CA PHE A 44 -20.61 -48.75 44.61
C PHE A 44 -21.53 -47.94 43.71
N GLY A 45 -22.81 -47.80 44.07
CA GLY A 45 -23.75 -46.92 43.39
C GLY A 45 -23.38 -45.45 43.51
N LEU A 46 -22.89 -45.04 44.70
CA LEU A 46 -22.38 -43.70 44.92
C LEU A 46 -21.13 -43.39 44.08
N ILE A 47 -20.18 -44.32 44.05
CA ILE A 47 -18.97 -44.22 43.22
C ILE A 47 -19.35 -44.09 41.75
N ALA A 48 -20.29 -44.88 41.25
CA ALA A 48 -20.77 -44.81 39.86
C ALA A 48 -21.38 -43.42 39.53
N LEU A 49 -22.14 -42.83 40.46
CA LEU A 49 -22.70 -41.49 40.30
C LEU A 49 -21.58 -40.44 40.24
N ILE A 50 -20.60 -40.49 41.16
CA ILE A 50 -19.45 -39.58 41.18
C ILE A 50 -18.68 -39.63 39.85
N PHE A 51 -18.37 -40.85 39.36
CA PHE A 51 -17.73 -40.99 38.06
C PHE A 51 -18.55 -40.44 36.89
N SER A 52 -19.85 -40.66 36.93
CA SER A 52 -20.77 -40.14 35.91
C SER A 52 -20.80 -38.60 35.88
N GLU A 53 -20.82 -37.95 37.04
CA GLU A 53 -20.76 -36.50 37.18
C GLU A 53 -19.37 -35.95 36.76
N ALA A 54 -18.29 -36.61 37.19
CA ALA A 54 -16.94 -36.23 36.79
C ALA A 54 -16.73 -36.35 35.27
N TYR A 55 -17.22 -37.41 34.65
CA TYR A 55 -17.21 -37.55 33.20
C TYR A 55 -17.96 -36.46 32.48
N LEU A 56 -19.18 -36.14 33.00
CA LEU A 56 -19.98 -35.03 32.42
C LEU A 56 -19.28 -33.68 32.51
N LEU A 57 -18.69 -33.42 33.68
CA LEU A 57 -17.94 -32.16 33.91
C LEU A 57 -16.72 -32.08 32.97
N ALA A 58 -15.93 -33.14 32.89
CA ALA A 58 -14.77 -33.24 32.00
C ALA A 58 -15.18 -33.02 30.54
N LYS A 59 -16.25 -33.66 30.08
CA LYS A 59 -16.77 -33.50 28.72
C LYS A 59 -17.23 -32.08 28.42
N ARG A 60 -17.96 -31.45 29.38
CA ARG A 60 -18.37 -30.04 29.22
C ARG A 60 -17.18 -29.10 29.17
N TYR A 61 -16.19 -29.35 30.01
CA TYR A 61 -14.96 -28.53 30.04
C TYR A 61 -14.19 -28.65 28.72
N SER A 62 -14.02 -29.88 28.21
CA SER A 62 -13.37 -30.11 26.91
C SER A 62 -14.10 -29.42 25.77
N LEU A 63 -15.42 -29.50 25.70
CA LEU A 63 -16.21 -28.84 24.67
C LEU A 63 -16.11 -27.31 24.76
N ALA A 64 -16.15 -26.75 25.97
CA ALA A 64 -15.99 -25.31 26.19
C ALA A 64 -14.58 -24.84 25.81
N PHE A 65 -13.56 -25.59 26.17
CA PHE A 65 -12.17 -25.28 25.82
C PHE A 65 -11.94 -25.29 24.32
N ASN A 66 -12.39 -26.32 23.60
CA ASN A 66 -12.29 -26.38 22.15
C ASN A 66 -13.04 -25.23 21.47
N ALA A 67 -14.24 -24.88 21.98
CA ALA A 67 -14.99 -23.73 21.44
C ALA A 67 -14.25 -22.39 21.61
N VAL A 68 -13.58 -22.19 22.74
CA VAL A 68 -12.74 -21.00 22.99
C VAL A 68 -11.52 -20.97 22.06
N GLU A 69 -10.87 -22.13 21.86
CA GLU A 69 -9.71 -22.26 20.96
C GLU A 69 -10.10 -21.95 19.50
N ASP A 70 -11.21 -22.55 19.00
CA ASP A 70 -11.75 -22.29 17.67
C ASP A 70 -12.13 -20.81 17.49
N MET A 71 -12.72 -20.19 18.50
CA MET A 71 -13.09 -18.78 18.49
C MET A 71 -11.85 -17.89 18.46
N SER A 72 -10.82 -18.23 19.23
CA SER A 72 -9.53 -17.52 19.25
C SER A 72 -8.83 -17.58 17.88
N GLU A 73 -8.82 -18.77 17.26
CA GLU A 73 -8.25 -18.95 15.91
C GLU A 73 -9.04 -18.14 14.86
N SER A 74 -10.36 -18.18 14.93
CA SER A 74 -11.23 -17.41 14.05
C SER A 74 -11.00 -15.90 14.20
N LEU A 75 -10.88 -15.38 15.42
CA LEU A 75 -10.56 -13.99 15.70
C LEU A 75 -9.19 -13.59 15.15
N LYS A 76 -8.18 -14.46 15.27
CA LYS A 76 -6.85 -14.22 14.67
C LYS A 76 -6.93 -14.12 13.15
N LYS A 77 -7.68 -15.01 12.50
CA LYS A 77 -7.88 -14.99 11.04
C LYS A 77 -8.61 -13.71 10.60
N ILE A 78 -9.67 -13.32 11.29
CA ILE A 78 -10.40 -12.08 11.03
C ILE A 78 -9.47 -10.87 11.19
N ASN A 79 -8.74 -10.78 12.28
CA ASN A 79 -7.81 -9.66 12.53
C ASN A 79 -6.69 -9.60 11.46
N SER A 80 -6.13 -10.74 11.05
CA SER A 80 -5.15 -10.78 9.96
C SER A 80 -5.71 -10.30 8.62
N SER A 81 -6.99 -10.60 8.33
CA SER A 81 -7.66 -10.15 7.12
C SER A 81 -7.92 -8.65 7.12
N TYR A 82 -8.36 -8.06 8.23
CA TYR A 82 -8.53 -6.60 8.32
C TYR A 82 -7.24 -5.82 8.08
N ARG A 83 -6.09 -6.36 8.50
CA ARG A 83 -4.78 -5.74 8.28
C ARG A 83 -4.36 -5.64 6.82
N LEU A 84 -5.02 -6.38 5.91
CA LEU A 84 -4.81 -6.25 4.47
C LEU A 84 -5.51 -5.00 3.90
N PHE A 85 -6.52 -4.48 4.58
CA PHE A 85 -7.29 -3.32 4.13
C PHE A 85 -6.91 -2.02 4.86
N VAL A 86 -6.41 -2.14 6.09
CA VAL A 86 -5.99 -0.99 6.90
C VAL A 86 -4.51 -1.12 7.25
N PRO A 87 -3.64 -0.24 6.72
CA PRO A 87 -2.22 -0.26 7.03
C PRO A 87 -1.98 -0.02 8.53
N LYS A 88 -1.02 -0.75 9.12
CA LYS A 88 -0.64 -0.56 10.53
C LYS A 88 -0.06 0.84 10.79
N GLU A 89 0.55 1.40 9.79
CA GLU A 89 1.16 2.73 9.80
C GLU A 89 0.11 3.80 10.04
N LEU A 90 -1.09 3.64 9.48
CA LEU A 90 -2.23 4.51 9.75
C LEU A 90 -2.58 4.54 11.24
N LEU A 91 -2.64 3.38 11.90
CA LEU A 91 -2.93 3.29 13.34
C LEU A 91 -1.89 4.05 14.16
N LYS A 92 -0.61 3.91 13.79
CA LYS A 92 0.50 4.61 14.49
C LYS A 92 0.37 6.13 14.32
N ILE A 93 0.10 6.61 13.10
CA ILE A 93 -0.05 8.05 12.80
C ILE A 93 -1.25 8.63 13.55
N LEU A 94 -2.38 7.91 13.59
CA LEU A 94 -3.57 8.31 14.35
C LEU A 94 -3.44 8.10 15.86
N ASN A 95 -2.28 7.58 16.35
CA ASN A 95 -2.05 7.23 17.75
C ASN A 95 -3.12 6.28 18.32
N LYS A 96 -3.49 5.27 17.55
CA LYS A 96 -4.46 4.22 17.92
C LYS A 96 -3.75 2.88 18.12
N HIS A 97 -4.23 2.09 19.08
CA HIS A 97 -3.67 0.76 19.35
C HIS A 97 -4.31 -0.33 18.52
N ASP A 98 -5.60 -0.19 18.23
CA ASP A 98 -6.39 -1.16 17.46
C ASP A 98 -7.30 -0.46 16.46
N ILE A 99 -7.71 -1.22 15.42
CA ILE A 99 -8.67 -0.74 14.43
C ILE A 99 -10.03 -0.38 15.06
N LEU A 100 -10.38 -1.03 16.16
CA LEU A 100 -11.60 -0.76 16.91
C LEU A 100 -11.61 0.61 17.62
N ASP A 101 -10.43 1.23 17.77
CA ASP A 101 -10.28 2.55 18.37
C ASP A 101 -10.48 3.68 17.35
N ILE A 102 -10.51 3.35 16.05
CA ILE A 102 -10.71 4.33 14.97
C ILE A 102 -12.14 4.84 15.00
N LYS A 103 -12.29 6.17 14.92
CA LYS A 103 -13.59 6.84 14.87
C LYS A 103 -13.65 7.76 13.67
N LEU A 104 -14.87 7.97 13.19
CA LEU A 104 -15.13 8.96 12.15
C LEU A 104 -14.66 10.33 12.58
N GLY A 105 -13.85 11.00 11.73
CA GLY A 105 -13.27 12.30 12.02
C GLY A 105 -11.95 12.27 12.82
N ASP A 106 -11.38 11.09 13.10
CA ASP A 106 -10.00 11.01 13.59
C ASP A 106 -9.06 11.58 12.53
N ILE A 107 -8.19 12.52 12.92
CA ILE A 107 -7.23 13.17 12.02
C ILE A 107 -5.86 13.30 12.71
N ALA A 108 -4.81 13.27 11.89
CA ALA A 108 -3.46 13.63 12.27
C ALA A 108 -2.84 14.49 11.16
N GLU A 109 -2.10 15.52 11.55
CA GLU A 109 -1.29 16.34 10.64
C GLU A 109 0.15 15.91 10.75
N GLU A 110 0.74 15.55 9.61
CA GLU A 110 2.11 15.05 9.53
C GLU A 110 2.81 15.62 8.30
N GLU A 111 4.13 15.75 8.36
CA GLU A 111 4.95 15.99 7.18
C GLU A 111 5.39 14.63 6.61
N MET A 112 5.03 14.33 5.37
CA MET A 112 5.33 13.05 4.73
C MET A 112 5.84 13.21 3.31
N SER A 113 6.54 12.19 2.82
CA SER A 113 6.90 12.06 1.41
C SER A 113 5.87 11.19 0.70
N LEU A 114 5.30 11.75 -0.36
CA LEU A 114 4.27 11.12 -1.18
C LEU A 114 4.90 10.62 -2.46
N LEU A 115 4.85 9.33 -2.70
CA LEU A 115 5.26 8.68 -3.95
C LEU A 115 4.01 8.30 -4.74
N TYR A 116 3.76 8.99 -5.82
CA TYR A 116 2.76 8.59 -6.81
C TYR A 116 3.46 7.83 -7.94
N ASN A 117 3.01 6.62 -8.24
CA ASN A 117 3.54 5.79 -9.32
C ASN A 117 2.42 5.38 -10.26
N GLU A 118 2.71 5.37 -11.57
CA GLU A 118 1.74 5.04 -12.60
C GLU A 118 2.38 4.22 -13.72
N ILE A 119 1.68 3.19 -14.21
CA ILE A 119 2.05 2.43 -15.40
C ILE A 119 1.53 3.16 -16.64
N ARG A 120 2.43 3.75 -17.43
CA ARG A 120 2.07 4.63 -18.56
C ARG A 120 1.48 3.92 -19.74
N THR A 121 1.90 2.71 -20.02
CA THR A 121 1.49 1.92 -21.20
C THR A 121 0.31 1.01 -20.92
N PHE A 122 -0.35 1.19 -19.76
CA PHE A 122 -1.45 0.31 -19.37
C PHE A 122 -2.63 0.40 -20.33
N SER A 123 -3.05 1.59 -20.74
CA SER A 123 -4.16 1.79 -21.68
C SER A 123 -3.92 1.07 -23.00
N ASP A 124 -2.68 1.11 -23.53
CA ASP A 124 -2.34 0.57 -24.85
C ASP A 124 -2.51 -0.95 -24.94
N PHE A 125 -2.34 -1.67 -23.82
CA PHE A 125 -2.49 -3.12 -23.81
C PHE A 125 -3.75 -3.59 -23.07
N SER A 126 -4.29 -2.81 -22.14
CA SER A 126 -5.49 -3.17 -21.37
C SER A 126 -6.72 -3.39 -22.27
N GLU A 127 -6.81 -2.67 -23.39
CA GLU A 127 -7.84 -2.86 -24.40
C GLU A 127 -7.70 -4.17 -25.18
N LYS A 128 -6.49 -4.78 -25.19
CA LYS A 128 -6.17 -6.00 -25.96
C LYS A 128 -6.31 -7.28 -25.13
N ILE A 129 -6.53 -7.17 -23.82
CA ILE A 129 -6.62 -8.31 -22.89
C ILE A 129 -7.95 -8.29 -22.14
N THR A 130 -8.31 -9.41 -21.56
CA THR A 130 -9.54 -9.53 -20.76
C THR A 130 -9.43 -8.79 -19.42
N GLY A 131 -10.57 -8.43 -18.82
CA GLY A 131 -10.60 -7.81 -17.50
C GLY A 131 -9.88 -8.66 -16.45
N LYS A 132 -9.99 -10.00 -16.52
CA LYS A 132 -9.28 -10.92 -15.60
C LYS A 132 -7.77 -10.82 -15.78
N GLU A 133 -7.27 -10.83 -16.99
CA GLU A 133 -5.84 -10.69 -17.29
C GLU A 133 -5.31 -9.33 -16.85
N ASN A 134 -6.12 -8.26 -16.93
CA ASN A 134 -5.77 -6.95 -16.39
C ASN A 134 -5.55 -7.00 -14.88
N PHE A 135 -6.47 -7.62 -14.13
CA PHE A 135 -6.30 -7.80 -12.67
C PHE A 135 -5.08 -8.65 -12.32
N GLU A 136 -4.86 -9.76 -13.02
CA GLU A 136 -3.69 -10.63 -12.82
C GLU A 136 -2.39 -9.87 -13.07
N PHE A 137 -2.35 -9.04 -14.13
CA PHE A 137 -1.20 -8.21 -14.45
C PHE A 137 -0.92 -7.17 -13.35
N ILE A 138 -1.92 -6.36 -12.97
CA ILE A 138 -1.78 -5.34 -11.92
C ILE A 138 -1.30 -6.01 -10.62
N ASN A 139 -1.92 -7.10 -10.19
CA ASN A 139 -1.56 -7.81 -8.98
C ASN A 139 -0.13 -8.39 -9.05
N SER A 140 0.30 -8.88 -10.22
CA SER A 140 1.67 -9.37 -10.43
C SER A 140 2.70 -8.25 -10.28
N PHE A 141 2.43 -7.08 -10.84
CA PHE A 141 3.29 -5.90 -10.70
C PHE A 141 3.33 -5.38 -9.26
N LEU A 142 2.15 -5.16 -8.66
CA LEU A 142 2.03 -4.66 -7.28
C LEU A 142 2.63 -5.63 -6.25
N GLY A 143 2.52 -6.94 -6.51
CA GLY A 143 3.15 -7.97 -5.67
C GLY A 143 4.68 -7.88 -5.62
N LYS A 144 5.31 -7.41 -6.72
CA LYS A 144 6.76 -7.18 -6.79
C LYS A 144 7.16 -5.81 -6.19
N VAL A 145 6.33 -4.78 -6.39
CA VAL A 145 6.62 -3.39 -5.96
C VAL A 145 6.30 -3.15 -4.48
N GLY A 146 5.23 -3.76 -3.97
CA GLY A 146 4.79 -3.55 -2.59
C GLY A 146 5.84 -3.83 -1.51
N PRO A 147 6.66 -4.90 -1.62
CA PRO A 147 7.77 -5.12 -0.69
C PRO A 147 8.78 -3.96 -0.67
N ALA A 148 9.17 -3.40 -1.81
CA ALA A 148 10.13 -2.31 -1.91
C ALA A 148 9.68 -1.05 -1.15
N ILE A 149 8.36 -0.82 -1.06
CA ILE A 149 7.76 0.27 -0.29
C ILE A 149 7.81 -0.06 1.20
N ARG A 150 7.35 -1.27 1.59
CA ARG A 150 7.25 -1.65 3.02
C ARG A 150 8.61 -1.83 3.69
N GLU A 151 9.63 -2.30 2.97
CA GLU A 151 11.01 -2.45 3.48
C GLU A 151 11.67 -1.11 3.81
N ARG A 152 11.11 -0.01 3.31
CA ARG A 152 11.54 1.36 3.59
C ARG A 152 10.53 2.15 4.43
N ASP A 153 9.80 1.44 5.29
CA ASP A 153 8.80 2.00 6.21
C ASP A 153 7.66 2.78 5.52
N GLY A 154 7.49 2.62 4.21
CA GLY A 154 6.38 3.18 3.46
C GLY A 154 5.16 2.26 3.49
N PHE A 155 4.01 2.82 3.21
CA PHE A 155 2.78 2.06 2.99
C PHE A 155 1.99 2.65 1.83
N ILE A 156 1.20 1.80 1.16
CA ILE A 156 0.32 2.23 0.08
C ILE A 156 -0.99 2.67 0.72
N ASP A 157 -1.37 3.92 0.49
CA ASP A 157 -2.64 4.49 0.94
C ASP A 157 -3.77 4.08 0.02
N LYS A 158 -3.60 4.26 -1.30
CA LYS A 158 -4.62 3.96 -2.30
C LYS A 158 -4.06 3.41 -3.59
N TYR A 159 -4.88 2.58 -4.24
CA TYR A 159 -4.70 2.12 -5.61
C TYR A 159 -5.71 2.83 -6.53
N PHE A 160 -5.24 3.32 -7.67
CA PHE A 160 -6.04 4.00 -8.69
C PHE A 160 -5.91 3.26 -10.03
N GLY A 161 -6.45 2.03 -10.09
CA GLY A 161 -6.24 1.16 -11.23
C GLY A 161 -4.77 0.77 -11.39
N GLU A 162 -4.12 1.27 -12.43
CA GLU A 162 -2.70 1.06 -12.72
C GLU A 162 -1.74 1.97 -11.96
N ALA A 163 -2.27 2.87 -11.15
CA ALA A 163 -1.49 3.79 -10.33
C ALA A 163 -1.67 3.51 -8.83
N PHE A 164 -0.74 4.00 -8.03
CA PHE A 164 -0.87 3.98 -6.57
C PHE A 164 -0.22 5.19 -5.94
N LEU A 165 -0.72 5.55 -4.76
CA LEU A 165 -0.13 6.52 -3.85
C LEU A 165 0.45 5.79 -2.64
N ALA A 166 1.75 5.96 -2.41
CA ALA A 166 2.44 5.48 -1.22
C ALA A 166 2.91 6.66 -0.37
N LEU A 167 2.84 6.48 0.93
CA LEU A 167 3.24 7.44 1.94
C LEU A 167 4.45 6.93 2.69
N PHE A 168 5.39 7.84 2.96
CA PHE A 168 6.60 7.55 3.69
C PHE A 168 6.74 8.54 4.85
N PRO A 169 7.41 8.13 5.97
CA PRO A 169 7.74 9.06 7.05
C PRO A 169 8.56 10.25 6.53
N PRO A 170 8.80 11.28 7.33
CA PRO A 170 9.41 12.55 6.89
C PRO A 170 10.83 12.44 6.33
N GLU A 171 11.40 11.25 6.27
CA GLU A 171 12.70 10.96 5.62
C GLU A 171 12.50 10.71 4.10
N PRO A 172 12.71 11.72 3.24
CA PRO A 172 12.41 11.60 1.81
C PRO A 172 13.31 10.59 1.08
N GLU A 173 14.47 10.26 1.64
CA GLU A 173 15.37 9.21 1.15
C GLU A 173 14.63 7.88 0.98
N LYS A 174 13.77 7.51 1.92
CA LYS A 174 13.00 6.26 1.88
C LYS A 174 12.06 6.20 0.68
N ALA A 175 11.39 7.31 0.38
CA ALA A 175 10.53 7.41 -0.81
C ALA A 175 11.36 7.35 -2.09
N LEU A 176 12.50 8.06 -2.12
CA LEU A 176 13.39 8.15 -3.27
C LEU A 176 14.04 6.78 -3.57
N GLU A 177 14.57 6.10 -2.57
CA GLU A 177 15.13 4.77 -2.72
C GLU A 177 14.08 3.73 -3.13
N SER A 178 12.85 3.85 -2.62
CA SER A 178 11.74 3.00 -3.06
C SER A 178 11.43 3.19 -4.54
N ALA A 179 11.39 4.44 -5.01
CA ALA A 179 11.16 4.76 -6.42
C ALA A 179 12.30 4.26 -7.33
N ILE A 180 13.55 4.38 -6.88
CA ILE A 180 14.72 3.84 -7.58
C ILE A 180 14.62 2.31 -7.67
N GLU A 181 14.24 1.64 -6.58
CA GLU A 181 14.07 0.19 -6.55
C GLU A 181 12.91 -0.27 -7.45
N ILE A 182 11.80 0.46 -7.48
CA ILE A 182 10.69 0.21 -8.40
C ILE A 182 11.18 0.21 -9.86
N GLN A 183 12.07 1.13 -10.24
CA GLN A 183 12.65 1.15 -11.58
C GLN A 183 13.53 -0.09 -11.86
N ARG A 184 14.26 -0.61 -10.85
CA ARG A 184 15.02 -1.86 -10.99
C ARG A 184 14.12 -3.06 -11.14
N ILE A 185 13.09 -3.17 -10.31
CA ILE A 185 12.06 -4.21 -10.38
C ILE A 185 11.37 -4.18 -11.75
N LEU A 186 11.03 -3.01 -12.26
CA LEU A 186 10.41 -2.84 -13.57
C LEU A 186 11.29 -3.36 -14.71
N ARG A 187 12.61 -3.08 -14.67
CA ARG A 187 13.54 -3.61 -15.66
C ARG A 187 13.59 -5.13 -15.65
N GLU A 188 13.63 -5.74 -14.47
CA GLU A 188 13.62 -7.20 -14.35
C GLU A 188 12.28 -7.80 -14.83
N PHE A 189 11.20 -7.19 -14.42
CA PHE A 189 9.86 -7.57 -14.88
C PHE A 189 9.73 -7.49 -16.41
N ASN A 190 10.30 -6.46 -17.03
CA ASN A 190 10.32 -6.33 -18.48
C ASN A 190 11.18 -7.39 -19.18
N ARG A 191 12.29 -7.81 -18.58
CA ARG A 191 13.09 -8.93 -19.11
C ARG A 191 12.25 -10.22 -19.15
N GLU A 192 11.54 -10.54 -18.07
CA GLU A 192 10.62 -11.68 -18.02
C GLU A 192 9.51 -11.56 -19.05
N ARG A 193 8.93 -10.37 -19.26
CA ARG A 193 7.87 -10.10 -20.25
C ARG A 193 8.37 -10.32 -21.67
N ILE A 194 9.50 -9.73 -22.03
CA ILE A 194 10.10 -9.84 -23.37
C ILE A 194 10.45 -11.31 -23.68
N ALA A 195 11.03 -12.04 -22.71
CA ALA A 195 11.33 -13.45 -22.85
C ALA A 195 10.06 -14.31 -23.12
N ASN A 196 8.91 -13.84 -22.65
CA ASN A 196 7.60 -14.48 -22.89
C ASN A 196 6.82 -13.86 -24.08
N GLY A 197 7.48 -13.08 -24.96
CA GLY A 197 6.88 -12.47 -26.13
C GLY A 197 5.86 -11.37 -25.84
N LYS A 198 5.90 -10.76 -24.65
CA LYS A 198 5.02 -9.66 -24.24
C LYS A 198 5.73 -8.32 -24.36
N ASP A 199 5.00 -7.27 -24.70
CA ASP A 199 5.54 -5.92 -24.77
C ASP A 199 6.04 -5.44 -23.40
N PRO A 200 7.17 -4.70 -23.34
CA PRO A 200 7.64 -4.09 -22.12
C PRO A 200 6.68 -2.99 -21.64
N ILE A 201 6.58 -2.81 -20.35
CA ILE A 201 5.80 -1.73 -19.74
C ILE A 201 6.72 -0.58 -19.29
N ARG A 202 6.17 0.61 -19.24
CA ARG A 202 6.82 1.80 -18.70
C ARG A 202 6.05 2.30 -17.49
N SER A 203 6.74 2.78 -16.47
CA SER A 203 6.13 3.50 -15.37
C SER A 203 6.84 4.82 -15.10
N GLY A 204 6.12 5.74 -14.49
CA GLY A 204 6.65 6.99 -13.99
C GLY A 204 6.35 7.15 -12.51
N SER A 205 7.29 7.74 -11.80
CA SER A 205 7.15 8.08 -10.38
C SER A 205 7.28 9.58 -10.19
N GLY A 206 6.40 10.15 -9.33
CA GLY A 206 6.48 11.52 -8.88
C GLY A 206 6.56 11.56 -7.36
N ILE A 207 7.55 12.29 -6.80
CA ILE A 207 7.68 12.42 -5.34
C ILE A 207 7.57 13.88 -4.95
N HIS A 208 6.73 14.13 -3.96
CA HIS A 208 6.63 15.43 -3.28
C HIS A 208 6.65 15.22 -1.77
N THR A 209 7.37 16.08 -1.04
CA THR A 209 7.41 16.08 0.41
C THR A 209 6.76 17.35 0.95
N GLY A 210 5.78 17.19 1.83
CA GLY A 210 5.06 18.31 2.41
C GLY A 210 4.01 17.87 3.45
N PRO A 211 3.29 18.84 4.03
CA PRO A 211 2.29 18.58 5.04
C PRO A 211 1.08 17.85 4.44
N ILE A 212 0.56 16.90 5.20
CA ILE A 212 -0.67 16.16 4.88
C ILE A 212 -1.59 16.11 6.10
N LEU A 213 -2.88 15.97 5.84
CA LEU A 213 -3.88 15.55 6.81
C LEU A 213 -4.27 14.11 6.50
N LEU A 214 -3.93 13.19 7.39
CA LEU A 214 -4.33 11.79 7.32
C LEU A 214 -5.47 11.58 8.31
N GLY A 215 -6.55 10.96 7.88
CA GLY A 215 -7.69 10.76 8.77
C GLY A 215 -8.74 9.83 8.22
N THR A 216 -9.86 9.75 8.93
CA THR A 216 -11.01 8.93 8.57
C THR A 216 -12.19 9.80 8.16
N ILE A 217 -12.71 9.54 6.98
CA ILE A 217 -13.91 10.19 6.43
C ILE A 217 -14.98 9.16 6.12
N GLY A 218 -16.22 9.63 5.97
CA GLY A 218 -17.35 8.79 5.59
C GLY A 218 -18.57 9.01 6.47
N GLU A 219 -19.29 7.94 6.73
CA GLU A 219 -20.51 7.92 7.54
C GLU A 219 -20.55 6.65 8.44
N THR A 220 -21.63 6.48 9.21
CA THR A 220 -21.70 5.42 10.25
C THR A 220 -21.60 4.00 9.73
N GLU A 221 -21.98 3.74 8.48
CA GLU A 221 -21.96 2.39 7.89
C GLU A 221 -20.72 2.17 7.02
N ARG A 222 -20.02 3.27 6.61
CA ARG A 222 -18.82 3.20 5.77
C ARG A 222 -17.84 4.31 6.10
N MET A 223 -16.70 3.91 6.61
CA MET A 223 -15.53 4.79 6.83
C MET A 223 -14.40 4.37 5.91
N GLU A 224 -13.60 5.35 5.50
CA GLU A 224 -12.39 5.15 4.70
C GLU A 224 -11.27 6.01 5.27
N SER A 225 -10.05 5.46 5.32
CA SER A 225 -8.87 6.27 5.58
C SER A 225 -8.52 7.06 4.33
N THR A 226 -8.14 8.32 4.50
CA THR A 226 -7.78 9.16 3.36
C THR A 226 -6.76 10.21 3.75
N VAL A 227 -5.99 10.63 2.75
CA VAL A 227 -5.08 11.77 2.84
C VAL A 227 -5.74 12.95 2.14
N ILE A 228 -5.85 14.06 2.85
CA ILE A 228 -6.34 15.32 2.31
C ILE A 228 -5.20 16.33 2.37
N SER A 229 -4.68 16.74 1.23
CA SER A 229 -3.61 17.74 1.15
C SER A 229 -3.39 18.23 -0.27
N SER A 230 -2.96 19.48 -0.39
CA SER A 230 -2.40 20.01 -1.65
C SER A 230 -1.15 19.23 -2.09
N SER A 231 -0.41 18.61 -1.14
CA SER A 231 0.77 17.79 -1.44
C SER A 231 0.43 16.55 -2.28
N VAL A 232 -0.75 15.95 -2.10
CA VAL A 232 -1.23 14.83 -2.94
C VAL A 232 -1.44 15.30 -4.38
N ASN A 233 -2.05 16.47 -4.58
CA ASN A 233 -2.24 17.03 -5.90
C ASN A 233 -0.90 17.32 -6.58
N VAL A 234 0.08 17.90 -5.86
CA VAL A 234 1.44 18.13 -6.39
C VAL A 234 2.07 16.80 -6.85
N ALA A 235 2.08 15.76 -6.03
CA ALA A 235 2.66 14.46 -6.40
C ALA A 235 1.99 13.85 -7.63
N SER A 236 0.65 13.94 -7.73
CA SER A 236 -0.13 13.49 -8.89
C SER A 236 0.24 14.27 -10.16
N LYS A 237 0.38 15.61 -10.08
CA LYS A 237 0.75 16.41 -11.25
C LYS A 237 2.18 16.16 -11.72
N ILE A 238 3.11 15.88 -10.79
CA ILE A 238 4.49 15.53 -11.14
C ILE A 238 4.57 14.20 -11.88
N VAL A 239 3.79 13.20 -11.49
CA VAL A 239 3.76 11.94 -12.25
C VAL A 239 3.18 12.12 -13.65
N GLN A 240 2.21 13.01 -13.83
CA GLN A 240 1.70 13.36 -15.17
C GLN A 240 2.79 14.01 -16.03
N LEU A 241 3.58 14.93 -15.47
CA LEU A 241 4.74 15.53 -16.16
C LEU A 241 5.77 14.48 -16.57
N SER A 242 5.92 13.42 -15.79
CA SER A 242 6.82 12.35 -16.14
C SER A 242 6.49 11.68 -17.47
N ARG A 243 5.23 11.74 -17.91
CA ARG A 243 4.81 11.30 -19.26
C ARG A 243 5.36 12.24 -20.36
N THR A 244 5.25 13.55 -20.14
CA THR A 244 5.70 14.58 -21.11
C THR A 244 7.22 14.48 -21.35
N TYR A 245 7.98 14.31 -20.29
CA TYR A 245 9.45 14.24 -20.36
C TYR A 245 9.99 12.81 -20.53
N GLU A 246 9.11 11.80 -20.58
CA GLU A 246 9.46 10.36 -20.52
C GLU A 246 10.42 10.01 -19.35
N SER A 247 10.40 10.82 -18.30
CA SER A 247 11.23 10.63 -17.12
C SER A 247 10.69 9.51 -16.24
N SER A 248 11.56 8.64 -15.74
CA SER A 248 11.16 7.55 -14.86
C SER A 248 10.85 7.99 -13.44
N LEU A 249 11.51 9.05 -12.97
CA LEU A 249 11.39 9.55 -11.61
C LEU A 249 11.59 11.06 -11.58
N LEU A 250 10.55 11.77 -11.16
CA LEU A 250 10.56 13.21 -10.92
C LEU A 250 10.35 13.49 -9.43
N ILE A 251 11.05 14.51 -8.93
CA ILE A 251 10.88 15.02 -7.57
C ILE A 251 10.71 16.53 -7.58
N THR A 252 10.15 17.08 -6.51
CA THR A 252 10.15 18.53 -6.29
C THR A 252 11.38 19.03 -5.55
N ASP A 253 11.68 20.32 -5.66
CA ASP A 253 12.63 21.01 -4.78
C ASP A 253 12.29 20.85 -3.30
N SER A 254 11.00 20.81 -2.93
CA SER A 254 10.57 20.53 -1.56
C SER A 254 11.08 19.18 -1.04
N THR A 255 11.15 18.16 -1.90
CA THR A 255 11.73 16.86 -1.57
C THR A 255 13.25 16.96 -1.50
N LEU A 256 13.88 17.58 -2.52
CA LEU A 256 15.34 17.70 -2.60
C LEU A 256 15.95 18.39 -1.38
N PHE A 257 15.35 19.51 -0.92
CA PHE A 257 15.85 20.32 0.20
C PHE A 257 15.75 19.61 1.56
N ARG A 258 14.96 18.53 1.64
CA ARG A 258 14.81 17.71 2.84
C ARG A 258 15.70 16.46 2.85
N LEU A 259 16.37 16.16 1.73
CA LEU A 259 17.37 15.08 1.70
C LEU A 259 18.57 15.44 2.58
N THR A 260 18.96 14.51 3.41
CA THR A 260 20.15 14.65 4.29
C THR A 260 21.43 14.74 3.45
N ASN A 261 21.51 13.95 2.39
CA ASN A 261 22.67 13.91 1.50
C ASN A 261 22.25 13.86 0.02
N SER A 262 21.91 15.02 -0.54
CA SER A 262 21.51 15.13 -1.94
C SER A 262 22.64 14.80 -2.94
N SER A 263 23.90 14.85 -2.52
CA SER A 263 25.06 14.55 -3.38
C SER A 263 25.20 13.06 -3.75
N GLU A 264 24.48 12.17 -3.09
CA GLU A 264 24.44 10.74 -3.42
C GLU A 264 23.58 10.43 -4.65
N TYR A 265 22.80 11.42 -5.09
CA TYR A 265 21.85 11.24 -6.19
C TYR A 265 22.29 12.02 -7.44
N PHE A 266 22.16 11.38 -8.59
CA PHE A 266 22.30 12.03 -9.90
C PHE A 266 20.96 12.62 -10.30
N TYR A 267 20.89 13.94 -10.43
CA TYR A 267 19.65 14.62 -10.83
C TYR A 267 19.97 15.85 -11.70
N ARG A 268 18.94 16.32 -12.43
CA ARG A 268 18.97 17.58 -13.18
C ARG A 268 17.64 18.32 -13.04
N VAL A 269 17.65 19.64 -13.14
CA VAL A 269 16.42 20.44 -13.20
C VAL A 269 15.77 20.22 -14.56
N VAL A 270 14.47 19.91 -14.59
CA VAL A 270 13.73 19.71 -15.85
C VAL A 270 12.63 20.73 -16.08
N ASP A 271 12.02 21.29 -15.04
CA ASP A 271 10.97 22.30 -15.22
C ASP A 271 10.75 23.16 -13.98
N ARG A 272 9.96 24.24 -14.13
CA ARG A 272 9.29 24.96 -13.04
C ARG A 272 7.80 24.97 -13.33
N ILE A 273 7.04 24.50 -12.37
CA ILE A 273 5.60 24.32 -12.51
C ILE A 273 4.84 25.18 -11.51
N GLN A 274 3.64 25.55 -11.90
CA GLN A 274 2.62 26.06 -11.02
C GLN A 274 1.33 25.30 -11.28
N ILE A 275 0.69 24.82 -10.23
CA ILE A 275 -0.63 24.18 -10.34
C ILE A 275 -1.67 25.30 -10.33
N ARG A 276 -2.65 25.22 -11.23
CA ARG A 276 -3.75 26.18 -11.30
C ARG A 276 -4.38 26.35 -9.92
N ASP A 277 -4.72 27.58 -9.57
CA ASP A 277 -5.29 27.98 -8.29
C ASP A 277 -4.38 27.84 -7.06
N GLN A 278 -3.13 27.39 -7.24
CA GLN A 278 -2.10 27.41 -6.21
C GLN A 278 -1.10 28.54 -6.47
N ARG A 279 -0.66 29.22 -5.39
CA ARG A 279 0.35 30.30 -5.48
C ARG A 279 1.78 29.77 -5.56
N SER A 280 2.00 28.56 -5.10
CA SER A 280 3.34 27.97 -5.01
C SER A 280 3.86 27.55 -6.38
N ILE A 281 5.13 27.88 -6.62
CA ILE A 281 5.88 27.42 -7.79
C ILE A 281 6.87 26.38 -7.30
N TYR A 282 6.89 25.23 -7.97
CA TYR A 282 7.79 24.12 -7.64
C TYR A 282 8.84 23.94 -8.74
N THR A 283 10.09 23.76 -8.36
CA THR A 283 11.12 23.28 -9.28
C THR A 283 11.05 21.76 -9.34
N VAL A 284 10.97 21.22 -10.55
CA VAL A 284 10.91 19.78 -10.79
C VAL A 284 12.28 19.27 -11.25
N LEU A 285 12.73 18.21 -10.62
CA LEU A 285 14.02 17.59 -10.91
C LEU A 285 13.81 16.14 -11.35
N GLU A 286 14.57 15.72 -12.34
CA GLU A 286 14.64 14.33 -12.76
C GLU A 286 15.78 13.62 -12.01
N VAL A 287 15.47 12.50 -11.35
CA VAL A 287 16.44 11.65 -10.67
C VAL A 287 16.78 10.48 -11.57
N LEU A 288 18.07 10.25 -11.77
CA LEU A 288 18.62 9.34 -12.78
C LEU A 288 19.08 7.99 -12.18
N ASN A 289 19.22 7.89 -10.86
CA ASN A 289 19.78 6.71 -10.16
C ASN A 289 19.07 5.37 -10.47
N GLY A 290 17.83 5.42 -10.93
CA GLY A 290 17.09 4.24 -11.38
C GLY A 290 17.42 3.77 -12.79
N LEU A 291 18.14 4.54 -13.58
CA LEU A 291 18.50 4.24 -14.98
C LEU A 291 19.74 3.34 -15.09
N PRO A 292 20.00 2.71 -16.25
CA PRO A 292 21.27 2.07 -16.56
C PRO A 292 22.45 3.08 -16.52
N GLU A 293 23.62 2.65 -16.07
CA GLU A 293 24.80 3.52 -15.89
C GLU A 293 25.19 4.32 -17.15
N ASN A 294 25.14 3.67 -18.32
CA ASN A 294 25.44 4.33 -19.59
C ASN A 294 24.47 5.48 -19.92
N LEU A 295 23.22 5.38 -19.49
CA LEU A 295 22.26 6.47 -19.63
C LEU A 295 22.51 7.56 -18.60
N ILE A 296 22.80 7.21 -17.34
CA ILE A 296 23.17 8.19 -16.30
C ILE A 296 24.34 9.03 -16.80
N ASP A 297 25.42 8.39 -17.28
CA ASP A 297 26.59 9.07 -17.82
C ASP A 297 26.25 10.01 -18.99
N SER A 298 25.37 9.58 -19.89
CA SER A 298 24.94 10.39 -21.02
C SER A 298 24.18 11.64 -20.59
N TYR A 299 23.27 11.51 -19.64
CA TYR A 299 22.52 12.63 -19.08
C TYR A 299 23.44 13.58 -18.27
N MET A 300 24.34 13.05 -17.45
CA MET A 300 25.24 13.85 -16.63
C MET A 300 26.26 14.64 -17.46
N LYS A 301 26.72 14.09 -18.58
CA LYS A 301 27.60 14.81 -19.53
C LYS A 301 26.92 16.03 -20.19
N THR A 302 25.61 16.02 -20.32
CA THR A 302 24.84 17.11 -20.95
C THR A 302 24.07 17.95 -19.92
N ARG A 303 24.17 17.66 -18.62
CA ARG A 303 23.39 18.30 -17.57
C ARG A 303 23.55 19.80 -17.55
N GLU A 304 24.78 20.30 -17.50
CA GLU A 304 25.05 21.74 -17.43
C GLU A 304 24.55 22.48 -18.68
N GLU A 305 24.76 21.90 -19.86
CA GLU A 305 24.23 22.45 -21.13
C GLU A 305 22.70 22.47 -21.10
N PHE A 306 22.07 21.42 -20.58
CA PHE A 306 20.60 21.30 -20.50
C PHE A 306 20.01 22.35 -19.56
N GLU A 307 20.57 22.48 -18.35
CA GLU A 307 20.10 23.47 -17.36
C GLU A 307 20.34 24.92 -17.87
N HIS A 308 21.44 25.16 -18.60
CA HIS A 308 21.68 26.44 -19.28
C HIS A 308 20.66 26.69 -20.39
N GLY A 309 20.32 25.68 -21.19
CA GLY A 309 19.27 25.79 -22.22
C GLY A 309 17.90 26.14 -21.63
N ILE A 310 17.54 25.56 -20.48
CA ILE A 310 16.31 25.95 -19.75
C ILE A 310 16.37 27.41 -19.28
N LEU A 311 17.52 27.87 -18.80
CA LEU A 311 17.67 29.27 -18.37
C LEU A 311 17.44 30.24 -19.54
N LEU A 312 18.11 30.00 -20.68
CA LEU A 312 17.92 30.80 -21.90
C LEU A 312 16.47 30.79 -22.39
N PHE A 313 15.84 29.60 -22.39
CA PHE A 313 14.42 29.48 -22.72
C PHE A 313 13.55 30.37 -21.83
N ARG A 314 13.81 30.40 -20.54
CA ARG A 314 13.05 31.21 -19.56
C ARG A 314 13.32 32.71 -19.70
N GLU A 315 14.52 33.09 -20.12
CA GLU A 315 14.93 34.47 -20.42
C GLU A 315 14.46 34.93 -21.80
N LYS A 316 13.67 34.12 -22.52
CA LYS A 316 13.14 34.38 -23.87
C LYS A 316 14.22 34.37 -24.97
N HIS A 317 15.42 33.86 -24.71
CA HIS A 317 16.49 33.63 -25.69
C HIS A 317 16.24 32.34 -26.45
N PHE A 318 15.10 32.26 -27.15
CA PHE A 318 14.64 30.97 -27.73
C PHE A 318 15.55 30.43 -28.84
N GLU A 319 16.16 31.32 -29.65
CA GLU A 319 17.08 30.89 -30.71
C GLU A 319 18.33 30.20 -30.13
N GLU A 320 18.91 30.82 -29.10
CA GLU A 320 20.07 30.22 -28.40
C GLU A 320 19.70 28.93 -27.71
N ALA A 321 18.53 28.86 -27.06
CA ALA A 321 18.01 27.64 -26.47
C ALA A 321 17.83 26.52 -27.50
N CYS A 322 17.32 26.82 -28.70
CA CYS A 322 17.22 25.84 -29.80
C CYS A 322 18.59 25.25 -30.15
N LEU A 323 19.64 26.08 -30.26
CA LEU A 323 20.97 25.61 -30.59
C LEU A 323 21.53 24.65 -29.52
N ILE A 324 21.30 24.98 -28.26
CA ILE A 324 21.75 24.14 -27.14
C ILE A 324 21.00 22.81 -27.15
N PHE A 325 19.65 22.80 -27.21
CA PHE A 325 18.91 21.55 -27.18
C PHE A 325 19.17 20.66 -28.40
N ASN A 326 19.40 21.23 -29.58
CA ASN A 326 19.87 20.47 -30.74
C ASN A 326 21.21 19.79 -30.48
N ARG A 327 22.18 20.51 -29.94
CA ARG A 327 23.51 19.94 -29.59
C ARG A 327 23.40 18.81 -28.58
N ILE A 328 22.51 18.94 -27.60
CA ILE A 328 22.24 17.87 -26.62
C ILE A 328 21.70 16.65 -27.33
N LEU A 329 20.72 16.82 -28.23
CA LEU A 329 20.11 15.71 -28.97
C LEU A 329 21.07 15.04 -29.96
N GLU A 330 22.09 15.74 -30.46
CA GLU A 330 23.18 15.12 -31.24
C GLU A 330 24.02 14.15 -30.37
N LYS A 331 24.25 14.53 -29.09
CA LYS A 331 25.01 13.72 -28.11
C LYS A 331 24.16 12.62 -27.46
N ASN A 332 22.91 12.93 -27.16
CA ASN A 332 21.95 12.07 -26.47
C ASN A 332 20.56 12.11 -27.13
N ARG A 333 20.37 11.28 -28.15
CA ARG A 333 19.13 11.24 -28.96
C ARG A 333 17.90 10.79 -28.19
N VAL A 334 18.07 10.14 -27.04
CA VAL A 334 16.96 9.64 -26.23
C VAL A 334 16.49 10.65 -25.17
N ASP A 335 17.10 11.83 -25.10
CA ASP A 335 16.71 12.87 -24.16
C ASP A 335 15.40 13.54 -24.58
N GLN A 336 14.30 13.00 -24.08
CA GLN A 336 12.97 13.52 -24.42
C GLN A 336 12.72 14.90 -23.84
N ALA A 337 13.27 15.22 -22.67
CA ALA A 337 13.12 16.55 -22.10
C ALA A 337 13.80 17.62 -22.99
N ALA A 338 15.00 17.34 -23.52
CA ALA A 338 15.66 18.22 -24.49
C ALA A 338 14.83 18.38 -25.77
N ARG A 339 14.20 17.32 -26.25
CA ARG A 339 13.32 17.38 -27.41
C ARG A 339 12.11 18.29 -27.17
N VAL A 340 11.44 18.12 -26.02
CA VAL A 340 10.28 18.96 -25.64
C VAL A 340 10.68 20.41 -25.56
N TYR A 341 11.83 20.73 -24.97
CA TYR A 341 12.29 22.12 -24.90
C TYR A 341 12.72 22.66 -26.27
N LEU A 342 13.30 21.85 -27.15
CA LEU A 342 13.56 22.26 -28.52
C LEU A 342 12.27 22.63 -29.25
N GLU A 343 11.26 21.77 -29.18
CA GLU A 343 9.94 22.02 -29.79
C GLU A 343 9.28 23.29 -29.24
N LYS A 344 9.27 23.45 -27.92
CA LYS A 344 8.78 24.68 -27.25
C LYS A 344 9.57 25.93 -27.70
N SER A 345 10.89 25.83 -27.80
CA SER A 345 11.73 26.95 -28.21
C SER A 345 11.47 27.34 -29.68
N VAL A 346 11.39 26.39 -30.58
CA VAL A 346 11.03 26.60 -32.00
C VAL A 346 9.65 27.26 -32.11
N HIS A 347 8.67 26.77 -31.36
CA HIS A 347 7.32 27.35 -31.33
C HIS A 347 7.36 28.80 -30.87
N ASN A 348 8.06 29.07 -29.76
CA ASN A 348 8.13 30.43 -29.17
C ASN A 348 8.94 31.43 -30.03
N CYS A 349 9.98 30.96 -30.75
CA CYS A 349 10.68 31.75 -31.77
C CYS A 349 9.70 32.23 -32.86
N ARG A 350 8.81 31.33 -33.29
CA ARG A 350 7.90 31.58 -34.40
C ARG A 350 6.68 32.44 -34.03
N PHE A 351 6.11 32.21 -32.85
CA PHE A 351 4.83 32.78 -32.45
C PHE A 351 4.96 33.80 -31.31
N GLY A 352 6.12 33.88 -30.67
CA GLY A 352 6.34 34.71 -29.49
C GLY A 352 5.65 34.15 -28.24
N VAL A 353 5.77 34.90 -27.17
CA VAL A 353 5.12 34.61 -25.87
C VAL A 353 4.47 35.89 -25.32
N PRO A 354 3.43 35.81 -24.47
CA PRO A 354 2.84 36.96 -23.81
C PRO A 354 3.89 37.76 -23.01
N GLU A 355 3.63 39.05 -22.80
CA GLU A 355 4.55 39.95 -22.05
C GLU A 355 4.81 39.44 -20.63
N ASN A 356 3.76 38.94 -19.95
CA ASN A 356 3.81 38.42 -18.58
C ASN A 356 4.28 36.97 -18.48
N TRP A 357 4.74 36.35 -19.59
CA TRP A 357 5.21 35.01 -19.59
C TRP A 357 6.52 34.85 -18.78
N GLN A 358 6.53 33.88 -17.87
CA GLN A 358 7.63 33.66 -16.91
C GLN A 358 8.40 32.33 -17.14
N GLY A 359 8.08 31.62 -18.21
CA GLY A 359 8.69 30.30 -18.46
C GLY A 359 8.31 29.24 -17.43
N ILE A 360 7.13 29.36 -16.84
CA ILE A 360 6.57 28.41 -15.87
C ILE A 360 5.52 27.57 -16.59
N THR A 361 5.58 26.27 -16.43
CA THR A 361 4.55 25.36 -16.94
C THR A 361 3.34 25.39 -16.00
N LEU A 362 2.21 25.87 -16.49
CA LEU A 362 0.95 25.88 -15.77
C LEU A 362 0.28 24.51 -15.96
N LEU A 363 0.02 23.81 -14.85
CA LEU A 363 -0.67 22.53 -14.86
C LEU A 363 -2.14 22.76 -14.47
N GLU A 364 -3.03 22.28 -15.33
CA GLU A 364 -4.48 22.29 -15.07
C GLU A 364 -4.86 21.12 -14.14
N ASP A 365 -5.98 21.25 -13.41
CA ASP A 365 -6.49 20.21 -12.51
C ASP A 365 -6.97 18.95 -13.25
#